data_7cf2996b7799d978bf3db3dc9a8493e8
#
_entry.id   7cf2996b7799d978bf3db3dc9a8493e8
#
_cell.length_a   1.000
_cell.length_b   1.000
_cell.length_c   1.000
_cell.angle_alpha   90.00
_cell.angle_beta   90.00
_cell.angle_gamma   90.00
#
_symmetry.space_group_name_H-M   'P 1'
#
loop_
_entity.id
_entity.type
_entity.pdbx_description
1 polymer ?
#
loop_
_entity_poly.entity_id
_entity_poly.type
_entity_poly.pdbx_seq_one_letter_code
_entity_poly.pdbx_strand_id
1 'polypeptide(L)'
;MLNQLFNDVFTSTAVKPLIMLEAIGVALVLGLVVAKVYQYKTVYSKSFVMSLALLPALIAVVIFLVNGSLGAGVAVMGAFSLIRFRSAPGGAKELVSIFLAMTIGIAIGMGYLVFAGAFTLIMSVAIVLLETINFGQMKHSIRQLTIVIPESLDYEYIFDDIFDKATNHLELASVKTSDMGSLFKLKYIIQLNGKMTEKELMDALRTRNGNLEIAISRYITKENEL
;
A
#
# COMPACT_ATOMS: atom_id res chain seq x y z
N MET A 1 17.15 -3.77 33.38
CA MET A 1 16.96 -4.05 31.94
C MET A 1 16.05 -3.02 31.24
N LEU A 2 14.82 -2.77 31.69
CA LEU A 2 13.94 -1.77 31.08
C LEU A 2 14.54 -0.35 31.06
N ASN A 3 15.21 0.09 32.11
CA ASN A 3 15.86 1.40 32.17
C ASN A 3 16.97 1.62 31.13
N GLN A 4 17.58 0.56 30.61
CA GLN A 4 18.62 0.66 29.57
C GLN A 4 18.02 0.90 28.18
N LEU A 5 16.76 0.51 27.94
CA LEU A 5 16.05 0.77 26.68
C LEU A 5 15.72 2.25 26.48
N PHE A 6 15.61 3.00 27.59
CA PHE A 6 15.22 4.42 27.59
C PHE A 6 16.39 5.33 27.94
N ASN A 7 17.61 4.81 28.14
CA ASN A 7 18.77 5.65 28.33
C ASN A 7 19.14 6.37 27.02
N ASP A 8 19.14 7.68 27.10
CA ASP A 8 19.63 8.56 26.06
C ASP A 8 21.17 8.47 25.99
N VAL A 9 21.70 8.18 24.79
CA VAL A 9 23.15 8.15 24.53
C VAL A 9 23.74 9.57 24.53
N PHE A 10 22.90 10.62 24.46
CA PHE A 10 23.30 12.01 24.33
C PHE A 10 23.25 12.80 25.65
N THR A 11 23.50 12.16 26.77
CA THR A 11 23.46 12.79 28.12
C THR A 11 24.46 13.92 28.35
N SER A 12 25.35 14.21 27.39
CA SER A 12 26.28 15.34 27.46
C SER A 12 25.95 16.41 26.43
N THR A 13 25.93 17.67 26.85
CA THR A 13 25.61 18.88 26.09
C THR A 13 26.49 19.13 24.84
N ALA A 14 27.51 18.30 24.60
CA ALA A 14 28.38 18.34 23.43
C ALA A 14 28.19 17.04 22.63
N VAL A 15 27.41 17.09 21.56
CA VAL A 15 27.27 16.00 20.60
C VAL A 15 28.64 15.71 20.00
N LYS A 16 29.24 14.58 20.38
CA LYS A 16 30.53 14.14 19.82
C LYS A 16 30.28 13.71 18.37
N PRO A 17 31.05 14.23 17.38
CA PRO A 17 30.84 13.89 15.95
C PRO A 17 30.88 12.37 15.68
N LEU A 18 31.65 11.63 16.47
CA LEU A 18 31.75 10.18 16.34
C LEU A 18 30.43 9.47 16.65
N ILE A 19 29.74 9.89 17.71
CA ILE A 19 28.42 9.31 18.09
C ILE A 19 27.37 9.57 17.02
N MET A 20 27.42 10.74 16.39
CA MET A 20 26.55 11.09 15.28
C MET A 20 26.78 10.16 14.06
N LEU A 21 28.04 9.87 13.74
CA LEU A 21 28.38 8.92 12.66
C LEU A 21 27.91 7.50 12.97
N GLU A 22 28.08 7.05 14.21
CA GLU A 22 27.55 5.73 14.64
C GLU A 22 26.04 5.67 14.53
N ALA A 23 25.32 6.71 14.96
CA ALA A 23 23.87 6.80 14.85
C ALA A 23 23.39 6.77 13.40
N ILE A 24 24.07 7.49 12.49
CA ILE A 24 23.78 7.44 11.05
C ILE A 24 24.01 6.02 10.50
N GLY A 25 25.10 5.37 10.90
CA GLY A 25 25.39 3.99 10.51
C GLY A 25 24.29 3.03 10.93
N VAL A 26 23.84 3.11 12.19
CA VAL A 26 22.72 2.32 12.72
C VAL A 26 21.43 2.63 11.95
N ALA A 27 21.14 3.91 11.68
CA ALA A 27 19.96 4.32 10.92
C ALA A 27 19.93 3.72 9.52
N LEU A 28 21.07 3.69 8.82
CA LEU A 28 21.17 3.08 7.50
C LEU A 28 20.93 1.57 7.55
N VAL A 29 21.51 0.87 8.54
CA VAL A 29 21.31 -0.57 8.72
C VAL A 29 19.83 -0.88 8.98
N LEU A 30 19.18 -0.16 9.90
CA LEU A 30 17.75 -0.34 10.18
C LEU A 30 16.87 0.04 8.98
N GLY A 31 17.24 1.09 8.23
CA GLY A 31 16.58 1.47 6.99
C GLY A 31 16.64 0.37 5.93
N LEU A 32 17.77 -0.30 5.78
CA LEU A 32 17.92 -1.47 4.91
C LEU A 32 17.03 -2.63 5.34
N VAL A 33 16.89 -2.87 6.66
CA VAL A 33 15.97 -3.90 7.18
C VAL A 33 14.54 -3.58 6.80
N VAL A 34 14.08 -2.35 7.02
CA VAL A 34 12.72 -1.91 6.63
C VAL A 34 12.50 -2.05 5.13
N ALA A 35 13.47 -1.64 4.32
CA ALA A 35 13.41 -1.77 2.87
C ALA A 35 13.29 -3.22 2.40
N LYS A 36 14.02 -4.15 3.05
CA LYS A 36 13.92 -5.60 2.80
C LYS A 36 12.54 -6.16 3.18
N VAL A 37 12.02 -5.77 4.34
CA VAL A 37 10.69 -6.17 4.81
C VAL A 37 9.60 -5.67 3.86
N TYR A 38 9.71 -4.43 3.38
CA TYR A 38 8.78 -3.86 2.40
C TYR A 38 8.74 -4.65 1.10
N GLN A 39 9.90 -5.14 0.60
CA GLN A 39 9.99 -5.96 -0.62
C GLN A 39 9.26 -7.30 -0.52
N TYR A 40 9.00 -7.78 0.71
CA TYR A 40 8.36 -9.08 0.90
C TYR A 40 6.93 -9.07 0.39
N LYS A 41 6.62 -9.94 -0.57
CA LYS A 41 5.30 -10.09 -1.21
C LYS A 41 4.70 -8.80 -1.80
N THR A 42 5.53 -7.82 -2.19
CA THR A 42 5.06 -6.53 -2.73
C THR A 42 5.66 -6.27 -4.10
N VAL A 43 4.87 -5.73 -5.01
CA VAL A 43 5.38 -5.13 -6.26
C VAL A 43 5.94 -3.76 -5.89
N TYR A 44 7.22 -3.51 -6.15
CA TYR A 44 7.91 -2.31 -5.70
C TYR A 44 8.68 -1.62 -6.83
N SER A 45 8.88 -0.31 -6.71
CA SER A 45 9.81 0.44 -7.55
C SER A 45 11.19 0.53 -6.87
N LYS A 46 12.25 0.43 -7.68
CA LYS A 46 13.63 0.54 -7.19
C LYS A 46 13.88 1.87 -6.47
N SER A 47 13.36 2.97 -7.01
CA SER A 47 13.51 4.30 -6.45
C SER A 47 12.89 4.43 -5.06
N PHE A 48 11.69 3.87 -4.87
CA PHE A 48 11.01 3.89 -3.57
C PHE A 48 11.78 3.12 -2.50
N VAL A 49 12.24 1.91 -2.84
CA VAL A 49 13.03 1.08 -1.92
C VAL A 49 14.33 1.76 -1.49
N MET A 50 15.02 2.43 -2.42
CA MET A 50 16.24 3.20 -2.11
C MET A 50 15.92 4.38 -1.18
N SER A 51 14.85 5.13 -1.47
CA SER A 51 14.41 6.25 -0.63
C SER A 51 14.04 5.76 0.79
N LEU A 52 13.32 4.65 0.88
CA LEU A 52 12.91 4.06 2.16
C LEU A 52 14.12 3.64 3.01
N ALA A 53 15.17 3.08 2.38
CA ALA A 53 16.40 2.69 3.06
C ALA A 53 17.18 3.89 3.64
N LEU A 54 17.15 5.03 2.95
CA LEU A 54 17.87 6.25 3.35
C LEU A 54 17.08 7.11 4.33
N LEU A 55 15.75 7.00 4.34
CA LEU A 55 14.86 7.88 5.09
C LEU A 55 15.16 7.94 6.60
N PRO A 56 15.42 6.83 7.33
CA PRO A 56 15.76 6.91 8.75
C PRO A 56 17.02 7.73 9.03
N ALA A 57 18.05 7.61 8.19
CA ALA A 57 19.28 8.36 8.35
C ALA A 57 19.07 9.85 8.12
N LEU A 58 18.29 10.22 7.10
CA LEU A 58 17.94 11.62 6.83
C LEU A 58 17.17 12.24 7.98
N ILE A 59 16.16 11.55 8.52
CA ILE A 59 15.36 12.03 9.64
C ILE A 59 16.21 12.13 10.92
N ALA A 60 17.09 11.14 11.18
CA ALA A 60 17.98 11.19 12.34
C ALA A 60 18.87 12.44 12.31
N VAL A 61 19.46 12.78 11.17
CA VAL A 61 20.28 13.98 11.00
C VAL A 61 19.45 15.24 11.22
N VAL A 62 18.22 15.31 10.69
CA VAL A 62 17.33 16.45 10.90
C VAL A 62 17.02 16.64 12.39
N ILE A 63 16.69 15.56 13.11
CA ILE A 63 16.43 15.62 14.55
C ILE A 63 17.68 16.06 15.33
N PHE A 64 18.87 15.60 14.96
CA PHE A 64 20.12 16.07 15.55
C PHE A 64 20.31 17.59 15.40
N LEU A 65 20.07 18.10 14.19
CA LEU A 65 20.23 19.53 13.89
C LEU A 65 19.21 20.42 14.63
N VAL A 66 18.03 19.87 14.90
CA VAL A 66 16.92 20.56 15.60
C VAL A 66 17.08 20.49 17.13
N ASN A 67 17.79 19.45 17.62
CA ASN A 67 17.90 19.17 19.05
C ASN A 67 18.48 20.38 19.80
N GLY A 68 17.74 20.85 20.80
CA GLY A 68 18.13 22.00 21.64
C GLY A 68 17.80 23.40 21.07
N SER A 69 17.23 23.49 19.86
CA SER A 69 16.87 24.78 19.24
C SER A 69 15.43 24.82 18.75
N LEU A 70 14.56 25.54 19.47
CA LEU A 70 13.17 25.76 19.04
C LEU A 70 13.08 26.44 17.67
N GLY A 71 13.99 27.41 17.39
CA GLY A 71 14.04 28.13 16.12
C GLY A 71 14.37 27.18 14.93
N ALA A 72 15.34 26.27 15.10
CA ALA A 72 15.66 25.28 14.11
C ALA A 72 14.48 24.32 13.86
N GLY A 73 13.75 23.93 14.92
CA GLY A 73 12.55 23.09 14.80
C GLY A 73 11.47 23.72 13.95
N VAL A 74 11.17 25.01 14.20
CA VAL A 74 10.18 25.76 13.41
C VAL A 74 10.64 25.93 11.96
N ALA A 75 11.92 26.21 11.72
CA ALA A 75 12.47 26.36 10.36
C ALA A 75 12.38 25.06 9.56
N VAL A 76 12.71 23.91 10.17
CA VAL A 76 12.60 22.59 9.55
C VAL A 76 11.12 22.26 9.25
N MET A 77 10.21 22.52 10.20
CA MET A 77 8.76 22.31 10.00
C MET A 77 8.25 23.15 8.82
N GLY A 78 8.66 24.42 8.74
CA GLY A 78 8.36 25.32 7.63
C GLY A 78 8.90 24.78 6.29
N ALA A 79 10.15 24.31 6.25
CA ALA A 79 10.74 23.74 5.05
C ALA A 79 10.00 22.48 4.57
N PHE A 80 9.64 21.57 5.48
CA PHE A 80 8.86 20.37 5.13
C PHE A 80 7.44 20.69 4.65
N SER A 81 6.82 21.75 5.16
CA SER A 81 5.48 22.16 4.71
C SER A 81 5.45 22.65 3.26
N LEU A 82 6.59 23.09 2.72
CA LEU A 82 6.74 23.47 1.31
C LEU A 82 6.93 22.27 0.36
N ILE A 83 7.23 21.09 0.91
CA ILE A 83 7.37 19.87 0.12
C ILE A 83 5.98 19.38 -0.26
N ARG A 84 5.59 19.68 -1.49
CA ARG A 84 4.32 19.18 -2.05
C ARG A 84 4.58 17.89 -2.82
N PHE A 85 4.03 16.78 -2.36
CA PHE A 85 3.99 15.56 -3.14
C PHE A 85 3.09 15.78 -4.37
N ARG A 86 3.66 15.66 -5.55
CA ARG A 86 2.92 15.80 -6.82
C ARG A 86 1.99 14.64 -7.12
N SER A 87 2.27 13.47 -6.56
CA SER A 87 1.45 12.26 -6.65
C SER A 87 1.15 11.79 -5.24
N ALA A 88 -0.08 11.31 -5.03
CA ALA A 88 -0.39 10.61 -3.79
C ALA A 88 0.62 9.46 -3.62
N PRO A 89 1.13 9.21 -2.41
CA PRO A 89 1.91 8.02 -2.15
C PRO A 89 1.05 6.82 -2.56
N GLY A 90 1.65 5.86 -3.26
CA GLY A 90 0.97 4.61 -3.65
C GLY A 90 0.38 3.93 -2.41
N GLY A 91 -0.28 2.84 -2.51
CA GLY A 91 -1.14 2.22 -1.51
C GLY A 91 -0.76 2.31 -0.02
N ALA A 92 -1.68 1.98 0.86
CA ALA A 92 -1.57 2.06 2.33
C ALA A 92 -0.27 1.44 2.89
N LYS A 93 0.25 0.40 2.25
CA LYS A 93 1.52 -0.25 2.66
C LYS A 93 2.74 0.65 2.50
N GLU A 94 2.79 1.48 1.45
CA GLU A 94 3.87 2.45 1.25
C GLU A 94 3.85 3.51 2.36
N LEU A 95 2.66 4.03 2.69
CA LEU A 95 2.49 5.00 3.76
C LEU A 95 2.97 4.44 5.10
N VAL A 96 2.53 3.24 5.48
CA VAL A 96 2.95 2.58 6.73
C VAL A 96 4.47 2.42 6.77
N SER A 97 5.09 2.01 5.65
CA SER A 97 6.54 1.84 5.57
C SER A 97 7.31 3.16 5.72
N ILE A 98 6.80 4.25 5.15
CA ILE A 98 7.36 5.60 5.32
C ILE A 98 7.27 6.02 6.80
N PHE A 99 6.09 5.88 7.43
CA PHE A 99 5.92 6.23 8.84
C PHE A 99 6.82 5.41 9.75
N LEU A 100 6.97 4.11 9.48
CA LEU A 100 7.91 3.25 10.21
C LEU A 100 9.35 3.76 10.09
N ALA A 101 9.81 4.06 8.89
CA ALA A 101 11.14 4.58 8.64
C ALA A 101 11.38 5.95 9.31
N MET A 102 10.37 6.82 9.29
CA MET A 102 10.42 8.12 9.99
C MET A 102 10.52 7.94 11.50
N THR A 103 9.69 7.07 12.09
CA THR A 103 9.71 6.80 13.54
C THR A 103 11.07 6.28 14.00
N ILE A 104 11.68 5.37 13.23
CA ILE A 104 13.03 4.86 13.50
C ILE A 104 14.05 6.01 13.46
N GLY A 105 13.97 6.87 12.44
CA GLY A 105 14.87 8.01 12.32
C GLY A 105 14.74 9.00 13.48
N ILE A 106 13.51 9.30 13.92
CA ILE A 106 13.24 10.15 15.08
C ILE A 106 13.84 9.54 16.35
N ALA A 107 13.60 8.24 16.60
CA ALA A 107 14.12 7.56 17.80
C ALA A 107 15.66 7.58 17.83
N ILE A 108 16.31 7.34 16.70
CA ILE A 108 17.78 7.42 16.60
C ILE A 108 18.28 8.84 16.79
N GLY A 109 17.63 9.83 16.17
CA GLY A 109 17.98 11.22 16.30
C GLY A 109 17.83 11.76 17.72
N MET A 110 16.93 11.18 18.52
CA MET A 110 16.78 11.45 19.96
C MET A 110 17.77 10.66 20.83
N GLY A 111 18.61 9.78 20.27
CA GLY A 111 19.57 8.98 21.01
C GLY A 111 19.09 7.61 21.49
N TYR A 112 17.85 7.23 21.21
CA TYR A 112 17.27 5.94 21.65
C TYR A 112 17.60 4.79 20.68
N LEU A 113 18.89 4.51 20.47
CA LEU A 113 19.35 3.52 19.47
C LEU A 113 18.83 2.12 19.74
N VAL A 114 18.88 1.67 21.00
CA VAL A 114 18.43 0.33 21.41
C VAL A 114 16.91 0.19 21.22
N PHE A 115 16.17 1.21 21.59
CA PHE A 115 14.72 1.25 21.36
C PHE A 115 14.39 1.19 19.86
N ALA A 116 15.09 1.97 19.03
CA ALA A 116 14.89 1.96 17.57
C ALA A 116 15.13 0.56 16.97
N GLY A 117 16.18 -0.14 17.42
CA GLY A 117 16.45 -1.50 16.99
C GLY A 117 15.36 -2.49 17.40
N ALA A 118 14.94 -2.47 18.68
CA ALA A 118 13.89 -3.33 19.20
C ALA A 118 12.55 -3.06 18.49
N PHE A 119 12.19 -1.79 18.31
CA PHE A 119 10.99 -1.37 17.61
C PHE A 119 10.98 -1.85 16.15
N THR A 120 12.10 -1.67 15.44
CA THR A 120 12.26 -2.13 14.05
C THR A 120 12.05 -3.63 13.95
N LEU A 121 12.63 -4.41 14.87
CA LEU A 121 12.50 -5.86 14.88
C LEU A 121 11.05 -6.29 15.12
N ILE A 122 10.38 -5.72 16.12
CA ILE A 122 8.98 -6.03 16.44
C ILE A 122 8.08 -5.72 15.24
N MET A 123 8.21 -4.53 14.65
CA MET A 123 7.39 -4.11 13.51
C MET A 123 7.68 -4.93 12.26
N SER A 124 8.93 -5.29 12.01
CA SER A 124 9.33 -6.15 10.90
C SER A 124 8.70 -7.54 11.01
N VAL A 125 8.75 -8.14 12.19
CA VAL A 125 8.11 -9.44 12.46
C VAL A 125 6.60 -9.34 12.30
N ALA A 126 5.96 -8.29 12.82
CA ALA A 126 4.53 -8.08 12.69
C ALA A 126 4.09 -7.96 11.23
N ILE A 127 4.81 -7.16 10.42
CA ILE A 127 4.50 -6.99 8.99
C ILE A 127 4.64 -8.32 8.25
N VAL A 128 5.75 -9.04 8.43
CA VAL A 128 5.98 -10.33 7.78
C VAL A 128 4.95 -11.36 8.21
N LEU A 129 4.55 -11.38 9.48
CA LEU A 129 3.52 -12.29 10.01
C LEU A 129 2.16 -12.00 9.37
N LEU A 130 1.71 -10.74 9.35
CA LEU A 130 0.44 -10.35 8.74
C LEU A 130 0.39 -10.66 7.24
N GLU A 131 1.50 -10.44 6.53
CA GLU A 131 1.63 -10.79 5.11
C GLU A 131 1.63 -12.31 4.87
N THR A 132 2.19 -13.08 5.80
CA THR A 132 2.27 -14.54 5.67
C THR A 132 0.91 -15.19 5.90
N ILE A 133 0.15 -14.68 6.88
CA ILE A 133 -1.21 -15.14 7.20
C ILE A 133 -2.22 -14.66 6.14
N ASN A 134 -1.80 -13.80 5.21
CA ASN A 134 -2.68 -13.15 4.23
C ASN A 134 -3.84 -12.39 4.93
N PHE A 135 -3.52 -11.71 6.04
CA PHE A 135 -4.50 -10.96 6.80
C PHE A 135 -5.17 -9.88 5.95
N GLY A 136 -6.49 -9.88 5.91
CA GLY A 136 -7.25 -8.90 5.11
C GLY A 136 -7.32 -9.21 3.62
N GLN A 137 -6.78 -10.32 3.11
CA GLN A 137 -6.98 -10.69 1.70
C GLN A 137 -8.45 -11.02 1.44
N MET A 138 -9.03 -10.31 0.48
CA MET A 138 -10.33 -10.70 -0.09
C MET A 138 -10.20 -12.09 -0.73
N LYS A 139 -11.24 -12.91 -0.59
CA LYS A 139 -11.28 -14.23 -1.22
C LYS A 139 -10.95 -14.08 -2.71
N HIS A 140 -9.99 -14.86 -3.18
CA HIS A 140 -9.49 -14.88 -4.58
C HIS A 140 -10.57 -15.10 -5.65
N SER A 141 -11.80 -15.40 -5.24
CA SER A 141 -12.93 -15.70 -6.13
C SER A 141 -13.70 -14.44 -6.61
N ILE A 142 -13.38 -13.25 -6.09
CA ILE A 142 -14.08 -12.02 -6.51
C ILE A 142 -13.43 -11.51 -7.80
N ARG A 143 -14.28 -11.31 -8.83
CA ARG A 143 -13.91 -10.79 -10.15
C ARG A 143 -14.77 -9.58 -10.49
N GLN A 144 -14.19 -8.67 -11.24
CA GLN A 144 -14.93 -7.65 -11.95
C GLN A 144 -15.20 -8.14 -13.37
N LEU A 145 -16.47 -8.29 -13.70
CA LEU A 145 -16.94 -8.65 -15.03
C LEU A 145 -17.49 -7.40 -15.71
N THR A 146 -17.00 -7.10 -16.88
CA THR A 146 -17.52 -6.04 -17.74
C THR A 146 -18.15 -6.67 -18.97
N ILE A 147 -19.41 -6.34 -19.25
CA ILE A 147 -20.15 -6.81 -20.41
C ILE A 147 -20.59 -5.59 -21.20
N VAL A 148 -20.34 -5.58 -22.50
CA VAL A 148 -20.89 -4.59 -23.43
C VAL A 148 -22.08 -5.21 -24.13
N ILE A 149 -23.20 -4.49 -24.22
CA ILE A 149 -24.44 -4.90 -24.90
C ILE A 149 -24.95 -3.77 -25.78
N PRO A 150 -25.72 -4.06 -26.85
CA PRO A 150 -26.42 -3.04 -27.64
C PRO A 150 -27.48 -2.34 -26.78
N GLU A 151 -27.78 -1.06 -27.09
CA GLU A 151 -28.86 -0.29 -26.45
C GLU A 151 -30.24 -0.94 -26.62
N SER A 152 -30.46 -1.63 -27.74
CA SER A 152 -31.69 -2.35 -28.02
C SER A 152 -31.96 -3.56 -27.15
N LEU A 153 -30.94 -4.01 -26.36
CA LEU A 153 -31.01 -5.18 -25.49
C LEU A 153 -31.32 -4.72 -24.06
N ASP A 154 -32.41 -5.26 -23.49
CA ASP A 154 -32.67 -5.06 -22.08
C ASP A 154 -31.69 -5.85 -21.25
N TYR A 155 -30.95 -5.17 -20.39
CA TYR A 155 -29.94 -5.80 -19.50
C TYR A 155 -30.53 -6.38 -18.22
N GLU A 156 -31.78 -6.07 -17.91
CA GLU A 156 -32.47 -6.64 -16.77
C GLU A 156 -32.82 -8.09 -17.09
N TYR A 157 -32.42 -9.01 -16.25
CA TYR A 157 -32.73 -10.45 -16.27
C TYR A 157 -32.10 -11.28 -17.42
N ILE A 158 -31.49 -10.68 -18.45
CA ILE A 158 -30.99 -11.43 -19.61
C ILE A 158 -29.87 -12.44 -19.28
N PHE A 159 -29.14 -12.20 -18.23
CA PHE A 159 -27.99 -13.02 -17.80
C PHE A 159 -28.25 -13.80 -16.50
N ASP A 160 -29.40 -13.65 -15.86
CA ASP A 160 -29.67 -14.18 -14.52
C ASP A 160 -29.47 -15.70 -14.43
N ASP A 161 -29.99 -16.45 -15.38
CA ASP A 161 -29.86 -17.90 -15.42
C ASP A 161 -28.40 -18.40 -15.63
N ILE A 162 -27.54 -17.56 -16.24
CA ILE A 162 -26.12 -17.83 -16.38
C ILE A 162 -25.42 -17.53 -15.07
N PHE A 163 -25.75 -16.39 -14.43
CA PHE A 163 -25.16 -15.98 -13.16
C PHE A 163 -25.55 -16.92 -12.02
N ASP A 164 -26.78 -17.37 -11.96
CA ASP A 164 -27.24 -18.35 -10.95
C ASP A 164 -26.46 -19.66 -10.99
N LYS A 165 -26.01 -20.09 -12.17
CA LYS A 165 -25.21 -21.29 -12.34
C LYS A 165 -23.73 -21.07 -12.02
N ALA A 166 -23.19 -19.88 -12.27
CA ALA A 166 -21.77 -19.58 -12.24
C ALA A 166 -21.29 -18.85 -10.97
N THR A 167 -22.19 -18.16 -10.25
CA THR A 167 -21.82 -17.26 -9.16
C THR A 167 -22.49 -17.59 -7.85
N ASN A 168 -21.81 -17.27 -6.73
CA ASN A 168 -22.39 -17.28 -5.37
C ASN A 168 -22.84 -15.89 -4.94
N HIS A 169 -22.27 -14.85 -5.57
CA HIS A 169 -22.61 -13.45 -5.29
C HIS A 169 -22.49 -12.67 -6.60
N LEU A 170 -23.47 -11.83 -6.84
CA LEU A 170 -23.57 -10.95 -8.01
C LEU A 170 -24.02 -9.58 -7.56
N GLU A 171 -23.31 -8.54 -7.98
CA GLU A 171 -23.66 -7.14 -7.72
C GLU A 171 -23.42 -6.33 -8.99
N LEU A 172 -24.43 -5.59 -9.46
CA LEU A 172 -24.29 -4.63 -10.56
C LEU A 172 -23.68 -3.34 -10.01
N ALA A 173 -22.39 -3.16 -10.22
CA ALA A 173 -21.63 -2.04 -9.67
C ALA A 173 -21.82 -0.74 -10.47
N SER A 174 -21.97 -0.80 -11.79
CA SER A 174 -22.26 0.38 -12.61
C SER A 174 -22.79 0.02 -13.99
N VAL A 175 -23.62 0.91 -14.51
CA VAL A 175 -24.08 0.93 -15.90
C VAL A 175 -23.60 2.24 -16.52
N LYS A 176 -22.96 2.18 -17.70
CA LYS A 176 -22.53 3.36 -18.45
C LYS A 176 -22.90 3.21 -19.90
N THR A 177 -23.35 4.29 -20.53
CA THR A 177 -23.50 4.36 -21.98
C THR A 177 -22.14 4.61 -22.63
N SER A 178 -21.91 4.03 -23.79
CA SER A 178 -20.72 4.25 -24.64
C SER A 178 -21.14 4.39 -26.11
N ASP A 179 -20.18 4.78 -26.95
CA ASP A 179 -20.37 4.94 -28.38
C ASP A 179 -21.61 5.79 -28.75
N MET A 180 -21.66 7.02 -28.21
CA MET A 180 -22.76 7.98 -28.39
C MET A 180 -24.13 7.44 -27.96
N GLY A 181 -24.14 6.49 -27.01
CA GLY A 181 -25.41 5.95 -26.47
C GLY A 181 -25.82 4.62 -27.07
N SER A 182 -25.20 4.17 -28.17
CA SER A 182 -25.58 2.94 -28.89
C SER A 182 -25.24 1.64 -28.13
N LEU A 183 -24.38 1.72 -27.09
CA LEU A 183 -23.98 0.58 -26.29
C LEU A 183 -24.09 0.87 -24.79
N PHE A 184 -24.46 -0.15 -24.02
CA PHE A 184 -24.33 -0.14 -22.57
C PHE A 184 -23.10 -0.94 -22.14
N LYS A 185 -22.34 -0.38 -21.19
CA LYS A 185 -21.22 -1.04 -20.53
C LYS A 185 -21.61 -1.34 -19.08
N LEU A 186 -21.89 -2.62 -18.82
CA LEU A 186 -22.30 -3.13 -17.52
C LEU A 186 -21.08 -3.62 -16.76
N LYS A 187 -20.91 -3.19 -15.51
CA LYS A 187 -19.85 -3.69 -14.63
C LYS A 187 -20.49 -4.43 -13.46
N TYR A 188 -20.17 -5.69 -13.36
CA TYR A 188 -20.59 -6.56 -12.26
C TYR A 188 -19.41 -6.92 -11.36
N ILE A 189 -19.68 -7.02 -10.08
CA ILE A 189 -18.78 -7.67 -9.10
C ILE A 189 -19.36 -9.06 -8.88
N ILE A 190 -18.60 -10.09 -9.25
CA ILE A 190 -19.05 -11.46 -9.18
C ILE A 190 -18.12 -12.29 -8.28
N GLN A 191 -18.69 -13.25 -7.57
CA GLN A 191 -17.95 -14.29 -6.88
C GLN A 191 -18.27 -15.62 -7.52
N LEU A 192 -17.30 -16.21 -8.24
CA LEU A 192 -17.48 -17.50 -8.90
C LEU A 192 -17.68 -18.64 -7.88
N ASN A 193 -18.58 -19.55 -8.18
CA ASN A 193 -18.89 -20.71 -7.33
C ASN A 193 -18.01 -21.94 -7.62
N GLY A 194 -17.16 -21.87 -8.66
CA GLY A 194 -16.28 -22.95 -9.11
C GLY A 194 -16.96 -24.04 -9.95
N LYS A 195 -18.26 -23.94 -10.22
CA LYS A 195 -18.98 -24.89 -11.09
C LYS A 195 -18.75 -24.64 -12.58
N MET A 196 -18.43 -23.38 -12.94
CA MET A 196 -18.06 -22.97 -14.29
C MET A 196 -16.68 -22.29 -14.26
N THR A 197 -15.90 -22.51 -15.30
CA THR A 197 -14.65 -21.78 -15.52
C THR A 197 -14.92 -20.36 -16.02
N GLU A 198 -13.95 -19.44 -15.87
CA GLU A 198 -14.07 -18.08 -16.40
C GLU A 198 -14.34 -18.09 -17.92
N LYS A 199 -13.74 -19.04 -18.64
CA LYS A 199 -13.95 -19.20 -20.09
C LYS A 199 -15.37 -19.63 -20.42
N GLU A 200 -15.89 -20.66 -19.75
CA GLU A 200 -17.27 -21.14 -19.96
C GLU A 200 -18.31 -20.05 -19.66
N LEU A 201 -18.07 -19.26 -18.60
CA LEU A 201 -18.92 -18.10 -18.30
C LEU A 201 -18.88 -17.06 -19.42
N MET A 202 -17.70 -16.71 -19.92
CA MET A 202 -17.55 -15.75 -21.03
C MET A 202 -18.23 -16.26 -22.30
N ASP A 203 -18.06 -17.54 -22.62
CA ASP A 203 -18.67 -18.15 -23.81
C ASP A 203 -20.22 -18.15 -23.71
N ALA A 204 -20.77 -18.46 -22.53
CA ALA A 204 -22.22 -18.40 -22.28
C ALA A 204 -22.77 -16.96 -22.39
N LEU A 205 -22.08 -15.98 -21.82
CA LEU A 205 -22.49 -14.57 -21.91
C LEU A 205 -22.40 -14.04 -23.33
N ARG A 206 -21.38 -14.47 -24.11
CA ARG A 206 -21.17 -14.03 -25.49
C ARG A 206 -22.33 -14.41 -26.41
N THR A 207 -23.03 -15.49 -26.14
CA THR A 207 -24.20 -15.90 -26.94
C THR A 207 -25.39 -14.93 -26.82
N ARG A 208 -25.43 -14.10 -25.77
CA ARG A 208 -26.54 -13.19 -25.48
C ARG A 208 -26.20 -11.71 -25.58
N ASN A 209 -24.90 -11.35 -25.53
CA ASN A 209 -24.51 -9.94 -25.57
C ASN A 209 -24.33 -9.38 -26.99
N GLY A 210 -24.71 -10.09 -28.03
CA GLY A 210 -24.49 -9.69 -29.40
C GLY A 210 -23.04 -9.85 -29.88
N ASN A 211 -22.26 -10.73 -29.24
CA ASN A 211 -20.85 -10.99 -29.54
C ASN A 211 -19.93 -9.75 -29.36
N LEU A 212 -20.33 -8.83 -28.50
CA LEU A 212 -19.56 -7.63 -28.14
C LEU A 212 -18.48 -7.96 -27.08
N GLU A 213 -17.73 -6.95 -26.68
CA GLU A 213 -16.63 -7.09 -25.71
C GLU A 213 -17.13 -7.60 -24.36
N ILE A 214 -16.44 -8.62 -23.82
CA ILE A 214 -16.57 -9.09 -22.44
C ILE A 214 -15.18 -9.14 -21.84
N ALA A 215 -15.00 -8.56 -20.65
CA ALA A 215 -13.74 -8.59 -19.93
C ALA A 215 -13.94 -9.06 -18.49
N ILE A 216 -13.11 -10.03 -18.06
CA ILE A 216 -13.03 -10.46 -16.67
C ILE A 216 -11.68 -10.01 -16.13
N SER A 217 -11.68 -9.27 -15.04
CA SER A 217 -10.49 -8.82 -14.34
C SER A 217 -10.57 -9.12 -12.85
N ARG A 218 -9.42 -9.07 -12.17
CA ARG A 218 -9.44 -9.10 -10.71
C ARG A 218 -10.15 -7.86 -10.20
N TYR A 219 -11.00 -8.04 -9.18
CA TYR A 219 -11.60 -6.89 -8.51
C TYR A 219 -10.50 -6.15 -7.75
N ILE A 220 -10.20 -4.94 -8.19
CA ILE A 220 -9.28 -4.02 -7.52
C ILE A 220 -10.16 -2.98 -6.84
N THR A 221 -10.16 -2.96 -5.51
CA THR A 221 -10.86 -1.91 -4.75
C THR A 221 -10.28 -0.55 -5.16
N LYS A 222 -11.11 0.46 -5.33
CA LYS A 222 -10.71 1.84 -5.74
C LYS A 222 -9.62 2.48 -4.87
N GLU A 223 -9.23 1.88 -3.74
CA GLU A 223 -8.10 2.32 -2.92
C GLU A 223 -6.74 2.22 -3.62
N ASN A 224 -6.62 1.48 -4.71
CA ASN A 224 -5.37 1.37 -5.47
C ASN A 224 -5.32 2.26 -6.72
N GLU A 225 -6.31 3.11 -6.95
CA GLU A 225 -6.34 4.10 -8.05
C GLU A 225 -6.11 5.55 -7.57
N LEU A 226 -5.66 5.76 -6.31
CA LEU A 226 -5.28 7.07 -5.77
C LEU A 226 -3.79 7.28 -5.79
#